data_fc41f39003d59ae686807174707d4959
#
_entry.id   fc41f39003d59ae686807174707d4959
#
_cell.length_a   1.000
_cell.length_b   1.000
_cell.length_c   1.000
_cell.angle_alpha   90.00
_cell.angle_beta   90.00
_cell.angle_gamma   90.00
#
_symmetry.space_group_name_H-M   'P 1'
#
loop_
_entity.id
_entity.type
_entity.pdbx_description
1 polymer ?
#
loop_
_entity_poly.entity_id
_entity_poly.type
_entity_poly.pdbx_seq_one_letter_code
_entity_poly.pdbx_strand_id
1 'polypeptide(L)'
;MYIAPVICAVLLLFAGGAAAQQGGKPIQKATITLGTATPGGGFPLYGNNFAQVMNDADPTLSIEPRNTKGSYENIPLLESGQLDLALVAGEPAYEAFKGIGRPATHLKILTAMYSSPGMFVVRADSPYRTIRDLKGQPIAFGAKGSGLPVMSRFMLDGIDLKQDEDFKSVYLDHAGDGPAMVLDGRVAALWGAGIGWPGFTTLAASPAGARFIAPGADEIARVIAKHPFLKPMTVPAGSYPNQNAPIDSIGSWSFVLTRADLADDVAYRLARTLNGSEGALCKKLGQACETTAANTLAAAPDVALIHPGAMKYFREIGVVK
;
A
#
# COMPACT_ATOMS: atom_id res chain seq x y z
N MET A 1 -65.44 -53.32 59.16
CA MET A 1 -65.38 -51.87 59.43
C MET A 1 -63.89 -51.42 59.27
N TYR A 2 -63.44 -51.14 58.09
CA TYR A 2 -62.07 -50.72 57.85
C TYR A 2 -62.10 -49.36 57.13
N ILE A 3 -61.49 -48.37 57.75
CA ILE A 3 -61.38 -47.01 57.27
C ILE A 3 -60.06 -46.94 56.54
N ALA A 4 -60.10 -46.60 55.23
CA ALA A 4 -58.92 -46.31 54.42
C ALA A 4 -58.62 -44.80 54.43
N PRO A 5 -57.34 -44.33 54.55
CA PRO A 5 -57.03 -42.94 54.47
C PRO A 5 -56.80 -42.52 53.01
N VAL A 6 -57.35 -41.38 52.61
CA VAL A 6 -57.15 -40.68 51.35
C VAL A 6 -55.84 -39.94 51.46
N ILE A 7 -54.87 -40.26 50.56
CA ILE A 7 -53.61 -39.51 50.35
C ILE A 7 -53.84 -38.48 49.25
N CYS A 8 -53.84 -37.19 49.63
CA CYS A 8 -53.81 -36.05 48.65
C CYS A 8 -52.37 -35.87 48.16
N ALA A 9 -52.13 -36.18 46.88
CA ALA A 9 -50.88 -35.89 46.22
C ALA A 9 -50.92 -34.44 45.65
N VAL A 10 -50.10 -33.55 46.22
CA VAL A 10 -49.88 -32.18 45.72
C VAL A 10 -48.86 -32.26 44.61
N LEU A 11 -49.26 -32.03 43.36
CA LEU A 11 -48.39 -31.87 42.19
C LEU A 11 -47.84 -30.45 42.19
N LEU A 12 -46.58 -30.28 42.55
CA LEU A 12 -45.79 -29.06 42.33
C LEU A 12 -45.37 -29.00 40.85
N LEU A 13 -46.01 -28.14 40.08
CA LEU A 13 -45.59 -27.80 38.73
C LEU A 13 -44.35 -26.86 38.81
N PHE A 14 -43.15 -27.38 38.54
CA PHE A 14 -41.98 -26.60 38.28
C PHE A 14 -42.08 -26.02 36.86
N ALA A 15 -42.42 -24.74 36.72
CA ALA A 15 -42.27 -24.00 35.50
C ALA A 15 -40.79 -23.74 35.28
N GLY A 16 -40.10 -24.61 34.55
CA GLY A 16 -38.75 -24.39 34.05
C GLY A 16 -38.75 -23.29 33.00
N GLY A 17 -38.35 -22.09 33.38
CA GLY A 17 -38.06 -21.01 32.41
C GLY A 17 -36.91 -21.41 31.50
N ALA A 18 -37.23 -21.79 30.26
CA ALA A 18 -36.24 -21.90 29.21
C ALA A 18 -35.71 -20.50 28.90
N ALA A 19 -34.56 -20.16 29.45
CA ALA A 19 -33.78 -19.01 28.98
C ALA A 19 -33.41 -19.28 27.50
N ALA A 20 -34.09 -18.61 26.58
CA ALA A 20 -33.71 -18.61 25.17
C ALA A 20 -32.32 -17.99 25.06
N GLN A 21 -31.29 -18.82 24.91
CA GLN A 21 -30.01 -18.42 24.45
C GLN A 21 -30.27 -17.79 23.07
N GLN A 22 -30.15 -16.44 22.98
CA GLN A 22 -30.03 -15.76 21.73
C GLN A 22 -28.69 -16.21 21.09
N GLY A 23 -28.76 -17.29 20.34
CA GLY A 23 -27.68 -17.73 19.47
C GLY A 23 -27.42 -16.64 18.47
N GLY A 24 -26.39 -15.82 18.73
CA GLY A 24 -25.90 -14.88 17.75
C GLY A 24 -25.64 -15.65 16.45
N LYS A 25 -26.16 -15.15 15.31
CA LYS A 25 -25.84 -15.72 14.01
C LYS A 25 -24.31 -15.90 13.95
N PRO A 26 -23.80 -17.08 13.53
CA PRO A 26 -22.37 -17.26 13.34
C PRO A 26 -21.86 -16.13 12.45
N ILE A 27 -20.84 -15.41 12.92
CA ILE A 27 -20.23 -14.32 12.16
C ILE A 27 -19.65 -14.98 10.90
N GLN A 28 -20.28 -14.73 9.76
CA GLN A 28 -19.84 -15.28 8.49
C GLN A 28 -18.47 -14.71 8.16
N LYS A 29 -17.48 -15.59 7.91
CA LYS A 29 -16.13 -15.20 7.54
C LYS A 29 -16.19 -14.42 6.22
N ALA A 30 -15.71 -13.17 6.22
CA ALA A 30 -15.64 -12.36 5.02
C ALA A 30 -14.34 -12.69 4.27
N THR A 31 -14.44 -13.28 3.10
CA THR A 31 -13.30 -13.43 2.17
C THR A 31 -13.14 -12.14 1.39
N ILE A 32 -11.94 -11.58 1.40
CA ILE A 32 -11.58 -10.28 0.82
C ILE A 32 -10.36 -10.48 -0.07
N THR A 33 -10.52 -10.29 -1.36
CA THR A 33 -9.41 -10.37 -2.32
C THR A 33 -8.60 -9.07 -2.28
N LEU A 34 -7.26 -9.18 -2.20
CA LEU A 34 -6.31 -8.06 -2.18
C LEU A 34 -5.36 -8.11 -3.38
N GLY A 35 -5.55 -7.24 -4.36
CA GLY A 35 -4.63 -7.08 -5.46
C GLY A 35 -3.31 -6.43 -5.03
N THR A 36 -2.17 -7.04 -5.40
CA THR A 36 -0.84 -6.54 -5.03
C THR A 36 -0.06 -6.05 -6.25
N ALA A 37 0.99 -6.72 -6.66
CA ALA A 37 1.77 -6.45 -7.88
C ALA A 37 2.60 -7.67 -8.28
N THR A 38 3.58 -7.46 -9.19
CA THR A 38 4.49 -8.55 -9.62
C THR A 38 5.42 -8.98 -8.49
N PRO A 39 5.81 -10.26 -8.46
CA PRO A 39 6.76 -10.79 -7.46
C PRO A 39 8.05 -9.98 -7.36
N GLY A 40 8.61 -9.91 -6.15
CA GLY A 40 9.83 -9.17 -5.84
C GLY A 40 9.65 -7.66 -5.67
N GLY A 41 8.43 -7.13 -5.83
CA GLY A 41 8.09 -5.73 -5.57
C GLY A 41 7.69 -5.45 -4.11
N GLY A 42 7.60 -4.17 -3.75
CA GLY A 42 7.18 -3.74 -2.41
C GLY A 42 5.72 -4.06 -2.09
N PHE A 43 4.82 -4.01 -3.08
CA PHE A 43 3.41 -4.30 -2.87
C PHE A 43 3.12 -5.75 -2.49
N PRO A 44 3.68 -6.80 -3.15
CA PRO A 44 3.54 -8.16 -2.65
C PRO A 44 4.11 -8.35 -1.24
N LEU A 45 5.24 -7.72 -0.92
CA LEU A 45 5.81 -7.78 0.42
C LEU A 45 4.87 -7.16 1.46
N TYR A 46 4.36 -5.95 1.20
CA TYR A 46 3.40 -5.28 2.08
C TYR A 46 2.09 -6.07 2.18
N GLY A 47 1.49 -6.45 1.04
CA GLY A 47 0.20 -7.11 1.00
C GLY A 47 0.16 -8.44 1.73
N ASN A 48 1.23 -9.25 1.63
CA ASN A 48 1.34 -10.51 2.37
C ASN A 48 1.43 -10.28 3.89
N ASN A 49 2.24 -9.31 4.34
CA ASN A 49 2.33 -8.97 5.77
C ASN A 49 1.03 -8.36 6.29
N PHE A 50 0.41 -7.45 5.52
CA PHE A 50 -0.89 -6.86 5.84
C PHE A 50 -1.96 -7.94 6.00
N ALA A 51 -2.12 -8.82 5.03
CA ALA A 51 -3.10 -9.90 5.08
C ALA A 51 -2.86 -10.83 6.27
N GLN A 52 -1.61 -11.24 6.51
CA GLN A 52 -1.28 -12.09 7.65
C GLN A 52 -1.67 -11.42 8.98
N VAL A 53 -1.23 -10.17 9.21
CA VAL A 53 -1.51 -9.46 10.46
C VAL A 53 -3.00 -9.25 10.68
N MET A 54 -3.72 -8.87 9.62
CA MET A 54 -5.16 -8.64 9.69
C MET A 54 -5.95 -9.94 9.98
N ASN A 55 -5.58 -11.04 9.32
CA ASN A 55 -6.21 -12.34 9.51
C ASN A 55 -5.91 -12.93 10.90
N ASP A 56 -4.70 -12.69 11.43
CA ASP A 56 -4.33 -13.12 12.79
C ASP A 56 -5.09 -12.31 13.85
N ALA A 57 -5.33 -11.01 13.60
CA ALA A 57 -6.00 -10.12 14.54
C ALA A 57 -7.53 -10.26 14.54
N ASP A 58 -8.13 -10.61 13.42
CA ASP A 58 -9.58 -10.85 13.30
C ASP A 58 -9.87 -12.15 12.54
N PRO A 59 -10.14 -13.25 13.26
CA PRO A 59 -10.43 -14.56 12.64
C PRO A 59 -11.68 -14.59 11.75
N THR A 60 -12.51 -13.56 11.80
CA THR A 60 -13.68 -13.41 10.92
C THR A 60 -13.36 -12.78 9.58
N LEU A 61 -12.12 -12.30 9.38
CA LEU A 61 -11.56 -11.87 8.10
C LEU A 61 -10.78 -12.99 7.42
N SER A 62 -10.77 -13.00 6.10
CA SER A 62 -9.91 -13.83 5.25
C SER A 62 -9.40 -12.98 4.12
N ILE A 63 -8.37 -12.18 4.37
CA ILE A 63 -7.74 -11.38 3.32
C ILE A 63 -6.79 -12.26 2.54
N GLU A 64 -7.00 -12.33 1.22
CA GLU A 64 -6.26 -13.20 0.30
C GLU A 64 -5.47 -12.35 -0.71
N PRO A 65 -4.15 -12.21 -0.54
CA PRO A 65 -3.31 -11.51 -1.49
C PRO A 65 -3.25 -12.23 -2.84
N ARG A 66 -3.41 -11.46 -3.91
CA ARG A 66 -3.34 -11.92 -5.29
C ARG A 66 -2.29 -11.11 -6.05
N ASN A 67 -1.34 -11.76 -6.68
CA ASN A 67 -0.39 -11.10 -7.56
C ASN A 67 -1.10 -10.56 -8.80
N THR A 68 -0.74 -9.35 -9.20
CA THR A 68 -1.21 -8.65 -10.39
C THR A 68 -0.01 -8.00 -11.10
N LYS A 69 -0.25 -7.23 -12.14
CA LYS A 69 0.80 -6.40 -12.76
C LYS A 69 1.06 -5.10 -11.99
N GLY A 70 0.20 -4.77 -11.00
CA GLY A 70 0.30 -3.58 -10.16
C GLY A 70 -0.82 -2.57 -10.36
N SER A 71 -0.59 -1.31 -10.02
CA SER A 71 -1.61 -0.27 -9.87
C SER A 71 -2.55 -0.11 -11.07
N TYR A 72 -2.03 -0.15 -12.30
CA TYR A 72 -2.85 0.01 -13.51
C TYR A 72 -3.76 -1.19 -13.81
N GLU A 73 -3.40 -2.39 -13.35
CA GLU A 73 -4.29 -3.54 -13.43
C GLU A 73 -5.25 -3.58 -12.24
N ASN A 74 -4.78 -3.16 -11.06
CA ASN A 74 -5.56 -3.17 -9.83
C ASN A 74 -6.79 -2.26 -9.90
N ILE A 75 -6.66 -1.07 -10.48
CA ILE A 75 -7.75 -0.11 -10.59
C ILE A 75 -8.95 -0.70 -11.37
N PRO A 76 -8.81 -1.17 -12.62
CA PRO A 76 -9.95 -1.76 -13.35
C PRO A 76 -10.46 -3.05 -12.72
N LEU A 77 -9.63 -3.85 -12.05
CA LEU A 77 -10.07 -5.04 -11.32
C LEU A 77 -10.95 -4.69 -10.11
N LEU A 78 -10.65 -3.60 -9.39
CA LEU A 78 -11.52 -3.07 -8.34
C LEU A 78 -12.84 -2.57 -8.92
N GLU A 79 -12.80 -1.78 -10.00
CA GLU A 79 -13.99 -1.22 -10.64
C GLU A 79 -14.93 -2.28 -11.19
N SER A 80 -14.39 -3.39 -11.67
CA SER A 80 -15.17 -4.54 -12.16
C SER A 80 -15.60 -5.51 -11.06
N GLY A 81 -15.22 -5.27 -9.80
CA GLY A 81 -15.54 -6.15 -8.67
C GLY A 81 -14.77 -7.46 -8.64
N GLN A 82 -13.68 -7.59 -9.41
CA GLN A 82 -12.81 -8.77 -9.39
C GLN A 82 -11.82 -8.75 -8.22
N LEU A 83 -11.64 -7.59 -7.60
CA LEU A 83 -10.92 -7.38 -6.35
C LEU A 83 -11.79 -6.58 -5.38
N ASP A 84 -11.65 -6.84 -4.09
CA ASP A 84 -12.30 -6.08 -3.02
C ASP A 84 -11.41 -4.94 -2.52
N LEU A 85 -10.13 -5.23 -2.37
CA LEU A 85 -9.06 -4.30 -2.02
C LEU A 85 -7.93 -4.39 -3.05
N ALA A 86 -7.19 -3.30 -3.21
CA ALA A 86 -5.96 -3.34 -3.99
C ALA A 86 -4.95 -2.28 -3.54
N LEU A 87 -3.67 -2.61 -3.71
CA LEU A 87 -2.57 -1.69 -3.46
C LEU A 87 -2.34 -0.83 -4.70
N VAL A 88 -2.40 0.48 -4.53
CA VAL A 88 -2.27 1.44 -5.63
C VAL A 88 -1.30 2.55 -5.22
N ALA A 89 -0.30 2.81 -6.08
CA ALA A 89 0.61 3.94 -5.90
C ALA A 89 -0.10 5.27 -6.08
N GLY A 90 0.43 6.33 -5.49
CA GLY A 90 -0.25 7.62 -5.44
C GLY A 90 -0.47 8.27 -6.80
N GLU A 91 0.46 8.11 -7.73
CA GLU A 91 0.35 8.68 -9.07
C GLU A 91 -0.79 8.05 -9.89
N PRO A 92 -0.86 6.71 -10.04
CA PRO A 92 -2.03 6.07 -10.65
C PRO A 92 -3.35 6.35 -9.92
N ALA A 93 -3.33 6.44 -8.57
CA ALA A 93 -4.49 6.82 -7.80
C ALA A 93 -4.93 8.26 -8.13
N TYR A 94 -3.99 9.20 -8.18
CA TYR A 94 -4.25 10.59 -8.57
C TYR A 94 -4.83 10.67 -9.99
N GLU A 95 -4.22 10.01 -10.97
CA GLU A 95 -4.75 9.96 -12.34
C GLU A 95 -6.17 9.41 -12.38
N ALA A 96 -6.42 8.32 -11.64
CA ALA A 96 -7.74 7.69 -11.59
C ALA A 96 -8.80 8.59 -10.92
N PHE A 97 -8.49 9.22 -9.80
CA PHE A 97 -9.42 10.13 -9.12
C PHE A 97 -9.71 11.41 -9.92
N LYS A 98 -8.73 11.90 -10.69
CA LYS A 98 -8.88 13.12 -11.50
C LYS A 98 -9.38 12.85 -12.91
N GLY A 99 -9.48 11.59 -13.35
CA GLY A 99 -9.87 11.27 -14.71
C GLY A 99 -8.83 11.64 -15.77
N ILE A 100 -7.54 11.49 -15.43
CA ILE A 100 -6.45 11.78 -16.36
C ILE A 100 -6.20 10.53 -17.22
N GLY A 101 -6.40 10.66 -18.54
CA GLY A 101 -6.24 9.57 -19.51
C GLY A 101 -7.28 8.46 -19.41
N ARG A 102 -8.28 8.61 -18.53
CA ARG A 102 -9.39 7.68 -18.30
C ARG A 102 -10.56 8.43 -17.65
N PRO A 103 -11.81 7.88 -17.62
CA PRO A 103 -12.87 8.42 -16.76
C PRO A 103 -12.46 8.40 -15.29
N ALA A 104 -12.91 9.41 -14.52
CA ALA A 104 -12.68 9.46 -13.08
C ALA A 104 -13.31 8.25 -12.37
N THR A 105 -12.58 7.71 -11.39
CA THR A 105 -13.04 6.55 -10.62
C THR A 105 -13.92 6.95 -9.43
N HIS A 106 -14.78 6.02 -9.00
CA HIS A 106 -15.54 6.11 -7.75
C HIS A 106 -14.90 5.30 -6.60
N LEU A 107 -13.70 4.73 -6.80
CA LEU A 107 -13.00 3.97 -5.76
C LEU A 107 -12.79 4.81 -4.51
N LYS A 108 -12.60 4.14 -3.37
CA LYS A 108 -12.39 4.77 -2.07
C LYS A 108 -11.05 4.35 -1.45
N ILE A 109 -10.51 5.21 -0.61
CA ILE A 109 -9.32 4.93 0.19
C ILE A 109 -9.77 4.23 1.48
N LEU A 110 -9.25 3.02 1.72
CA LEU A 110 -9.40 2.35 3.01
C LEU A 110 -8.36 2.91 4.01
N THR A 111 -7.10 2.95 3.58
CA THR A 111 -5.97 3.48 4.36
C THR A 111 -4.82 3.92 3.45
N ALA A 112 -4.01 4.88 3.93
CA ALA A 112 -2.68 5.09 3.38
C ALA A 112 -1.75 3.96 3.82
N MET A 113 -0.84 3.56 2.94
CA MET A 113 0.15 2.52 3.24
C MET A 113 1.42 3.14 3.83
N TYR A 114 2.20 3.77 2.99
CA TYR A 114 3.49 4.39 3.30
C TYR A 114 3.84 5.45 2.27
N SER A 115 4.73 6.34 2.66
CA SER A 115 5.35 7.33 1.78
C SER A 115 6.36 6.67 0.83
N SER A 116 6.44 7.17 -0.38
CA SER A 116 7.24 6.56 -1.45
C SER A 116 8.18 7.58 -2.08
N PRO A 117 9.29 8.00 -1.40
CA PRO A 117 10.33 8.80 -2.03
C PRO A 117 10.95 8.04 -3.20
N GLY A 118 10.98 8.67 -4.38
CA GLY A 118 11.48 8.09 -5.62
C GLY A 118 12.95 8.37 -5.83
N MET A 119 13.74 7.34 -6.19
CA MET A 119 15.17 7.48 -6.44
C MET A 119 15.63 6.51 -7.52
N PHE A 120 16.69 6.89 -8.24
CA PHE A 120 17.49 5.92 -8.98
C PHE A 120 18.52 5.30 -8.04
N VAL A 121 18.82 4.03 -8.28
CA VAL A 121 19.93 3.34 -7.62
C VAL A 121 20.87 2.77 -8.68
N VAL A 122 22.16 2.98 -8.47
CA VAL A 122 23.25 2.50 -9.32
C VAL A 122 24.25 1.73 -8.47
N ARG A 123 25.16 0.99 -9.09
CA ARG A 123 26.30 0.42 -8.36
C ARG A 123 27.14 1.54 -7.73
N ALA A 124 27.72 1.31 -6.56
CA ALA A 124 28.51 2.31 -5.85
C ALA A 124 29.73 2.79 -6.65
N ASP A 125 30.34 1.89 -7.46
CA ASP A 125 31.50 2.15 -8.31
C ASP A 125 31.17 2.83 -9.66
N SER A 126 29.86 3.00 -9.99
CA SER A 126 29.45 3.63 -11.25
C SER A 126 29.89 5.10 -11.34
N PRO A 127 30.09 5.65 -12.54
CA PRO A 127 30.45 7.06 -12.73
C PRO A 127 29.27 8.03 -12.47
N TYR A 128 28.03 7.54 -12.46
CA TYR A 128 26.82 8.37 -12.41
C TYR A 128 26.61 9.00 -11.04
N ARG A 129 26.32 10.31 -10.99
CA ARG A 129 26.10 11.09 -9.76
C ARG A 129 24.79 11.86 -9.76
N THR A 130 24.28 12.22 -10.94
CA THR A 130 23.08 13.00 -11.15
C THR A 130 22.11 12.25 -12.07
N ILE A 131 20.84 12.66 -12.09
CA ILE A 131 19.85 12.11 -13.04
C ILE A 131 20.28 12.38 -14.47
N ARG A 132 20.91 13.53 -14.73
CA ARG A 132 21.38 13.91 -16.08
C ARG A 132 22.52 13.05 -16.59
N ASP A 133 23.35 12.48 -15.71
CA ASP A 133 24.41 11.55 -16.11
C ASP A 133 23.84 10.24 -16.67
N LEU A 134 22.58 9.93 -16.35
CA LEU A 134 21.90 8.74 -16.84
C LEU A 134 21.28 8.90 -18.25
N LYS A 135 21.33 10.08 -18.86
CA LYS A 135 20.80 10.28 -20.22
C LYS A 135 21.45 9.34 -21.22
N GLY A 136 20.64 8.76 -22.09
CA GLY A 136 21.08 7.81 -23.11
C GLY A 136 21.42 6.41 -22.58
N GLN A 137 21.39 6.19 -21.25
CA GLN A 137 21.67 4.90 -20.65
C GLN A 137 20.43 4.01 -20.60
N PRO A 138 20.61 2.67 -20.57
CA PRO A 138 19.51 1.75 -20.28
C PRO A 138 19.12 1.85 -18.79
N ILE A 139 17.86 2.14 -18.51
CA ILE A 139 17.33 2.33 -17.18
C ILE A 139 16.13 1.40 -16.96
N ALA A 140 16.14 0.60 -15.89
CA ALA A 140 14.99 -0.18 -15.47
C ALA A 140 14.03 0.72 -14.68
N PHE A 141 12.88 1.05 -15.28
CA PHE A 141 11.87 1.94 -14.68
C PHE A 141 10.82 1.18 -13.85
N GLY A 142 11.00 -0.11 -13.62
CA GLY A 142 10.08 -0.97 -12.87
C GLY A 142 9.18 -1.81 -13.77
N ALA A 143 8.24 -2.54 -13.17
CA ALA A 143 7.32 -3.39 -13.91
C ALA A 143 6.31 -2.54 -14.69
N LYS A 144 6.02 -2.93 -15.94
CA LYS A 144 5.21 -2.17 -16.91
C LYS A 144 3.82 -1.77 -16.39
N GLY A 145 3.19 -2.60 -15.56
CA GLY A 145 1.85 -2.34 -14.99
C GLY A 145 1.88 -1.69 -13.61
N SER A 146 3.06 -1.40 -13.06
CA SER A 146 3.21 -0.80 -11.72
C SER A 146 3.10 0.73 -11.73
N GLY A 147 3.06 1.35 -10.55
CA GLY A 147 3.10 2.80 -10.41
C GLY A 147 4.50 3.42 -10.62
N LEU A 148 5.58 2.62 -10.59
CA LEU A 148 6.94 3.14 -10.70
C LEU A 148 7.22 3.89 -12.00
N PRO A 149 6.86 3.38 -13.20
CA PRO A 149 7.06 4.13 -14.44
C PRO A 149 6.27 5.43 -14.51
N VAL A 150 5.13 5.50 -13.82
CA VAL A 150 4.30 6.71 -13.77
C VAL A 150 4.96 7.77 -12.92
N MET A 151 5.42 7.38 -11.75
CA MET A 151 6.11 8.28 -10.82
C MET A 151 7.38 8.86 -11.45
N SER A 152 8.21 8.03 -12.09
CA SER A 152 9.41 8.52 -12.79
C SER A 152 9.06 9.47 -13.91
N ARG A 153 7.99 9.22 -14.68
CA ARG A 153 7.53 10.12 -15.74
C ARG A 153 7.19 11.51 -15.19
N PHE A 154 6.43 11.62 -14.10
CA PHE A 154 6.12 12.90 -13.48
C PHE A 154 7.35 13.60 -12.92
N MET A 155 8.24 12.87 -12.28
CA MET A 155 9.48 13.43 -11.74
C MET A 155 10.38 13.93 -12.87
N LEU A 156 10.61 13.14 -13.91
CA LEU A 156 11.44 13.51 -15.05
C LEU A 156 10.82 14.70 -15.82
N ASP A 157 9.51 14.69 -16.04
CA ASP A 157 8.80 15.80 -16.69
C ASP A 157 8.96 17.12 -15.90
N GLY A 158 8.99 17.07 -14.59
CA GLY A 158 9.24 18.25 -13.73
C GLY A 158 10.64 18.84 -13.86
N ILE A 159 11.60 18.08 -14.37
CA ILE A 159 12.99 18.53 -14.59
C ILE A 159 13.36 18.61 -16.09
N ASP A 160 12.33 18.69 -16.96
CA ASP A 160 12.45 18.80 -18.41
C ASP A 160 13.19 17.62 -19.05
N LEU A 161 12.95 16.41 -18.55
CA LEU A 161 13.41 15.15 -19.12
C LEU A 161 12.21 14.25 -19.46
N LYS A 162 12.38 13.43 -20.49
CA LYS A 162 11.37 12.50 -20.96
C LYS A 162 11.88 11.07 -20.85
N GLN A 163 11.12 10.24 -20.12
CA GLN A 163 11.50 8.87 -19.81
C GLN A 163 11.90 8.05 -21.03
N ASP A 164 11.07 8.06 -22.09
CA ASP A 164 11.28 7.21 -23.27
C ASP A 164 12.06 7.89 -24.40
N GLU A 165 12.39 9.18 -24.28
CA GLU A 165 13.19 9.92 -25.26
C GLU A 165 14.63 10.15 -24.78
N ASP A 166 14.80 10.50 -23.49
CA ASP A 166 16.12 10.82 -22.94
C ASP A 166 16.86 9.57 -22.39
N PHE A 167 16.16 8.45 -22.21
CA PHE A 167 16.72 7.21 -21.66
C PHE A 167 16.37 6.03 -22.56
N LYS A 168 17.14 4.95 -22.46
CA LYS A 168 16.74 3.64 -23.04
C LYS A 168 15.89 2.93 -22.00
N SER A 169 14.57 3.17 -22.03
CA SER A 169 13.65 2.63 -21.03
C SER A 169 13.55 1.11 -21.10
N VAL A 170 13.78 0.47 -19.97
CA VAL A 170 13.58 -0.98 -19.78
C VAL A 170 12.44 -1.17 -18.79
N TYR A 171 11.38 -1.83 -19.25
CA TYR A 171 10.24 -2.19 -18.41
C TYR A 171 10.32 -3.67 -18.05
N LEU A 172 10.23 -3.95 -16.76
CA LEU A 172 10.42 -5.30 -16.23
C LEU A 172 9.11 -6.10 -16.30
N ASP A 173 9.21 -7.40 -16.49
CA ASP A 173 8.07 -8.31 -16.29
C ASP A 173 7.83 -8.53 -14.79
N HIS A 174 8.90 -8.67 -14.00
CA HIS A 174 8.87 -8.78 -12.54
C HIS A 174 9.77 -7.73 -11.90
N ALA A 175 9.28 -7.05 -10.87
CA ALA A 175 10.05 -6.02 -10.16
C ALA A 175 11.36 -6.57 -9.56
N GLY A 176 11.37 -7.86 -9.19
CA GLY A 176 12.53 -8.53 -8.62
C GLY A 176 13.72 -8.73 -9.58
N ASP A 177 13.53 -8.55 -10.89
CA ASP A 177 14.61 -8.74 -11.89
C ASP A 177 15.57 -7.54 -11.94
N GLY A 178 15.10 -6.37 -11.53
CA GLY A 178 15.84 -5.11 -11.64
C GLY A 178 17.23 -5.09 -10.98
N PRO A 179 17.37 -5.53 -9.72
CA PRO A 179 18.67 -5.54 -9.06
C PRO A 179 19.74 -6.35 -9.80
N ALA A 180 19.40 -7.54 -10.29
CA ALA A 180 20.33 -8.38 -11.06
C ALA A 180 20.79 -7.66 -12.33
N MET A 181 19.88 -6.96 -13.02
CA MET A 181 20.22 -6.23 -14.24
C MET A 181 21.17 -5.05 -14.01
N VAL A 182 21.12 -4.41 -12.82
CA VAL A 182 22.12 -3.39 -12.44
C VAL A 182 23.47 -4.03 -12.13
N LEU A 183 23.46 -5.13 -11.40
CA LEU A 183 24.68 -5.82 -10.98
C LEU A 183 25.47 -6.41 -12.17
N ASP A 184 24.78 -6.94 -13.18
CA ASP A 184 25.41 -7.52 -14.37
C ASP A 184 25.62 -6.50 -15.51
N GLY A 185 25.21 -5.23 -15.31
CA GLY A 185 25.44 -4.14 -16.26
C GLY A 185 24.48 -4.09 -17.44
N ARG A 186 23.40 -4.88 -17.47
CA ARG A 186 22.34 -4.79 -18.49
C ARG A 186 21.61 -3.44 -18.44
N VAL A 187 21.52 -2.84 -17.25
CA VAL A 187 21.03 -1.48 -17.06
C VAL A 187 22.00 -0.68 -16.19
N ALA A 188 22.09 0.61 -16.46
CA ALA A 188 22.94 1.52 -15.69
C ALA A 188 22.34 1.86 -14.31
N ALA A 189 21.00 1.91 -14.23
CA ALA A 189 20.28 2.22 -13.00
C ALA A 189 18.94 1.48 -12.93
N LEU A 190 18.46 1.33 -11.70
CA LEU A 190 17.11 0.90 -11.39
C LEU A 190 16.37 2.07 -10.72
N TRP A 191 15.20 2.41 -11.23
CA TRP A 191 14.27 3.33 -10.59
C TRP A 191 13.42 2.59 -9.57
N GLY A 192 13.20 3.17 -8.41
CA GLY A 192 12.35 2.63 -7.37
C GLY A 192 11.80 3.71 -6.46
N ALA A 193 10.92 3.34 -5.54
CA ALA A 193 10.33 4.24 -4.57
C ALA A 193 9.98 3.53 -3.25
N GLY A 194 10.08 4.28 -2.16
CA GLY A 194 9.80 3.82 -0.81
C GLY A 194 11.04 3.36 -0.04
N ILE A 195 11.10 3.72 1.25
CA ILE A 195 12.19 3.31 2.14
C ILE A 195 12.09 1.81 2.40
N GLY A 196 13.20 1.07 2.24
CA GLY A 196 13.21 -0.39 2.40
C GLY A 196 12.59 -1.16 1.22
N TRP A 197 12.31 -0.50 0.09
CA TRP A 197 11.86 -1.21 -1.12
C TRP A 197 12.86 -2.32 -1.51
N PRO A 198 12.38 -3.56 -1.84
CA PRO A 198 13.25 -4.73 -2.07
C PRO A 198 14.37 -4.50 -3.08
N GLY A 199 14.09 -3.76 -4.17
CA GLY A 199 15.11 -3.44 -5.17
C GLY A 199 16.27 -2.62 -4.62
N PHE A 200 16.00 -1.68 -3.73
CA PHE A 200 17.02 -0.87 -3.06
C PHE A 200 17.80 -1.66 -2.04
N THR A 201 17.11 -2.43 -1.19
CA THR A 201 17.76 -3.22 -0.15
C THR A 201 18.68 -4.30 -0.74
N THR A 202 18.24 -4.96 -1.83
CA THR A 202 19.04 -5.98 -2.52
C THR A 202 20.34 -5.39 -3.10
N LEU A 203 20.25 -4.23 -3.77
CA LEU A 203 21.44 -3.58 -4.33
C LEU A 203 22.36 -3.06 -3.24
N ALA A 204 21.82 -2.40 -2.21
CA ALA A 204 22.61 -1.85 -1.12
C ALA A 204 23.34 -2.93 -0.30
N ALA A 205 22.74 -4.11 -0.17
CA ALA A 205 23.36 -5.25 0.53
C ALA A 205 24.32 -6.06 -0.35
N SER A 206 24.40 -5.78 -1.66
CA SER A 206 25.30 -6.51 -2.58
C SER A 206 26.78 -6.13 -2.34
N PRO A 207 27.74 -6.99 -2.70
CA PRO A 207 29.17 -6.66 -2.63
C PRO A 207 29.57 -5.42 -3.45
N ALA A 208 28.83 -5.10 -4.52
CA ALA A 208 29.06 -3.91 -5.32
C ALA A 208 28.62 -2.62 -4.61
N GLY A 209 27.79 -2.74 -3.57
CA GLY A 209 27.16 -1.62 -2.91
C GLY A 209 26.23 -0.81 -3.82
N ALA A 210 25.62 0.22 -3.26
CA ALA A 210 24.69 1.08 -3.99
C ALA A 210 25.02 2.57 -3.77
N ARG A 211 24.74 3.36 -4.80
CA ARG A 211 24.59 4.82 -4.70
C ARG A 211 23.19 5.20 -5.15
N PHE A 212 22.54 6.03 -4.35
CA PHE A 212 21.24 6.58 -4.66
C PHE A 212 21.41 7.93 -5.36
N ILE A 213 20.59 8.17 -6.39
CA ILE A 213 20.55 9.42 -7.16
C ILE A 213 19.10 9.92 -7.09
N ALA A 214 18.92 11.08 -6.49
CA ALA A 214 17.65 11.78 -6.35
C ALA A 214 17.74 13.16 -7.02
N PRO A 215 16.61 13.83 -7.29
CA PRO A 215 16.63 15.20 -7.80
C PRO A 215 17.26 16.15 -6.78
N GLY A 216 18.01 17.14 -7.26
CA GLY A 216 18.55 18.21 -6.43
C GLY A 216 17.47 19.16 -5.90
N ALA A 217 17.80 20.04 -4.95
CA ALA A 217 16.84 20.94 -4.31
C ALA A 217 16.05 21.80 -5.31
N ASP A 218 16.73 22.40 -6.31
CA ASP A 218 16.08 23.18 -7.36
C ASP A 218 15.19 22.31 -8.27
N GLU A 219 15.59 21.08 -8.50
CA GLU A 219 14.81 20.12 -9.29
C GLU A 219 13.55 19.68 -8.51
N ILE A 220 13.67 19.42 -7.22
CA ILE A 220 12.52 19.15 -6.32
C ILE A 220 11.50 20.29 -6.39
N ALA A 221 11.97 21.54 -6.26
CA ALA A 221 11.10 22.72 -6.33
C ALA A 221 10.34 22.80 -7.67
N ARG A 222 11.03 22.54 -8.79
CA ARG A 222 10.42 22.53 -10.14
C ARG A 222 9.40 21.40 -10.31
N VAL A 223 9.73 20.19 -9.85
CA VAL A 223 8.79 19.04 -9.91
C VAL A 223 7.51 19.37 -9.15
N ILE A 224 7.60 19.90 -7.93
CA ILE A 224 6.44 20.23 -7.11
C ILE A 224 5.63 21.38 -7.70
N ALA A 225 6.29 22.41 -8.27
CA ALA A 225 5.60 23.50 -8.94
C ALA A 225 4.77 23.01 -10.14
N LYS A 226 5.28 22.06 -10.91
CA LYS A 226 4.60 21.48 -12.08
C LYS A 226 3.57 20.41 -11.70
N HIS A 227 3.87 19.61 -10.66
CA HIS A 227 3.08 18.47 -10.21
C HIS A 227 2.79 18.57 -8.70
N PRO A 228 1.89 19.47 -8.25
CA PRO A 228 1.68 19.80 -6.82
C PRO A 228 1.09 18.66 -5.97
N PHE A 229 0.64 17.58 -6.59
CA PHE A 229 0.23 16.37 -5.87
C PHE A 229 1.42 15.56 -5.32
N LEU A 230 2.61 15.69 -5.95
CA LEU A 230 3.85 15.17 -5.41
C LEU A 230 4.31 16.03 -4.23
N LYS A 231 4.99 15.41 -3.28
CA LYS A 231 5.45 16.07 -2.06
C LYS A 231 6.96 15.90 -1.87
N PRO A 232 7.63 16.88 -1.24
CA PRO A 232 8.99 16.67 -0.78
C PRO A 232 9.01 15.57 0.27
N MET A 233 9.97 14.67 0.16
CA MET A 233 10.17 13.55 1.07
C MET A 233 11.65 13.36 1.32
N THR A 234 12.00 12.92 2.52
CA THR A 234 13.40 12.67 2.91
C THR A 234 13.58 11.23 3.32
N VAL A 235 14.57 10.55 2.75
CA VAL A 235 15.04 9.26 3.22
C VAL A 235 16.05 9.53 4.34
N PRO A 236 15.79 9.10 5.59
CA PRO A 236 16.69 9.35 6.71
C PRO A 236 18.07 8.75 6.49
N ALA A 237 19.11 9.36 7.05
CA ALA A 237 20.43 8.79 7.09
C ALA A 237 20.40 7.40 7.77
N GLY A 238 21.22 6.47 7.27
CA GLY A 238 21.26 5.10 7.79
C GLY A 238 20.12 4.19 7.34
N SER A 239 19.25 4.62 6.44
CA SER A 239 18.21 3.76 5.86
C SER A 239 18.78 2.61 5.02
N TYR A 240 20.00 2.79 4.49
CA TYR A 240 20.73 1.78 3.72
C TYR A 240 22.20 1.72 4.13
N PRO A 241 22.90 0.57 3.91
CA PRO A 241 24.33 0.48 4.12
C PRO A 241 25.10 1.61 3.42
N ASN A 242 26.04 2.24 4.13
CA ASN A 242 26.87 3.35 3.64
C ASN A 242 26.14 4.63 3.24
N GLN A 243 24.85 4.74 3.49
CA GLN A 243 24.08 5.99 3.30
C GLN A 243 24.12 6.80 4.61
N ASN A 244 25.17 7.66 4.75
CA ASN A 244 25.46 8.39 5.99
C ASN A 244 24.81 9.76 6.10
N ALA A 245 24.16 10.25 5.03
CA ALA A 245 23.45 11.51 4.99
C ALA A 245 21.99 11.29 4.55
N PRO A 246 21.03 12.14 4.96
CA PRO A 246 19.69 12.08 4.45
C PRO A 246 19.68 12.31 2.93
N ILE A 247 18.68 11.78 2.24
CA ILE A 247 18.47 11.99 0.80
C ILE A 247 17.10 12.65 0.63
N ASP A 248 17.12 13.90 0.19
CA ASP A 248 15.90 14.59 -0.19
C ASP A 248 15.43 14.13 -1.57
N SER A 249 14.14 13.99 -1.74
CA SER A 249 13.51 13.56 -2.98
C SER A 249 12.08 14.07 -3.06
N ILE A 250 11.35 13.58 -4.03
CA ILE A 250 9.90 13.77 -4.19
C ILE A 250 9.19 12.42 -4.13
N GLY A 251 7.94 12.43 -3.75
CA GLY A 251 7.15 11.21 -3.76
C GLY A 251 5.67 11.45 -3.53
N SER A 252 4.97 10.34 -3.44
CA SER A 252 3.56 10.31 -3.08
C SER A 252 3.30 9.22 -2.03
N TRP A 253 2.09 9.17 -1.50
CA TRP A 253 1.63 8.07 -0.65
C TRP A 253 1.01 6.98 -1.49
N SER A 254 1.31 5.72 -1.17
CA SER A 254 0.57 4.58 -1.68
C SER A 254 -0.65 4.30 -0.81
N PHE A 255 -1.70 3.70 -1.40
CA PHE A 255 -2.99 3.47 -0.74
C PHE A 255 -3.44 2.02 -0.88
N VAL A 256 -4.18 1.55 0.13
CA VAL A 256 -5.12 0.45 -0.03
C VAL A 256 -6.43 1.06 -0.50
N LEU A 257 -6.77 0.83 -1.77
CA LEU A 257 -8.05 1.24 -2.33
C LEU A 257 -9.07 0.11 -2.25
N THR A 258 -10.33 0.48 -2.25
CA THR A 258 -11.47 -0.44 -2.28
C THR A 258 -12.54 0.04 -3.24
N ARG A 259 -13.45 -0.85 -3.62
CA ARG A 259 -14.67 -0.50 -4.36
C ARG A 259 -15.52 0.47 -3.53
N ALA A 260 -16.26 1.35 -4.22
CA ALA A 260 -17.16 2.29 -3.56
C ALA A 260 -18.36 1.60 -2.88
N ASP A 261 -18.72 0.42 -3.35
CA ASP A 261 -19.85 -0.40 -2.87
C ASP A 261 -19.42 -1.50 -1.86
N LEU A 262 -18.18 -1.49 -1.38
CA LEU A 262 -17.81 -2.31 -0.24
C LEU A 262 -18.70 -1.92 0.96
N ALA A 263 -19.31 -2.89 1.64
CA ALA A 263 -20.19 -2.61 2.75
C ALA A 263 -19.50 -1.81 3.87
N ASP A 264 -20.18 -0.78 4.39
CA ASP A 264 -19.64 0.13 5.39
C ASP A 264 -19.17 -0.58 6.66
N ASP A 265 -19.87 -1.63 7.08
CA ASP A 265 -19.51 -2.44 8.26
C ASP A 265 -18.23 -3.25 8.02
N VAL A 266 -17.98 -3.73 6.79
CA VAL A 266 -16.74 -4.40 6.40
C VAL A 266 -15.58 -3.41 6.41
N ALA A 267 -15.74 -2.25 5.78
CA ALA A 267 -14.71 -1.22 5.76
C ALA A 267 -14.40 -0.66 7.17
N TYR A 268 -15.43 -0.47 8.01
CA TYR A 268 -15.26 -0.10 9.42
C TYR A 268 -14.45 -1.17 10.18
N ARG A 269 -14.80 -2.44 10.00
CA ARG A 269 -14.10 -3.55 10.65
C ARG A 269 -12.65 -3.63 10.19
N LEU A 270 -12.37 -3.48 8.89
CA LEU A 270 -11.01 -3.45 8.36
C LEU A 270 -10.21 -2.31 8.97
N ALA A 271 -10.75 -1.08 9.01
CA ALA A 271 -10.08 0.07 9.61
C ALA A 271 -9.79 -0.13 11.10
N ARG A 272 -10.76 -0.69 11.85
CA ARG A 272 -10.61 -0.99 13.29
C ARG A 272 -9.54 -2.05 13.53
N THR A 273 -9.58 -3.15 12.79
CA THR A 273 -8.62 -4.24 12.93
C THR A 273 -7.20 -3.75 12.60
N LEU A 274 -7.06 -2.96 11.53
CA LEU A 274 -5.78 -2.38 11.14
C LEU A 274 -5.23 -1.47 12.24
N ASN A 275 -6.03 -0.55 12.76
CA ASN A 275 -5.60 0.38 13.81
C ASN A 275 -5.15 -0.36 15.08
N GLY A 276 -5.89 -1.40 15.49
CA GLY A 276 -5.47 -2.26 16.60
C GLY A 276 -4.21 -3.09 16.33
N SER A 277 -3.79 -3.19 15.06
CA SER A 277 -2.67 -4.04 14.60
C SER A 277 -1.49 -3.24 14.02
N GLU A 278 -1.53 -1.89 14.03
CA GLU A 278 -0.47 -1.02 13.48
C GLU A 278 0.93 -1.41 14.00
N GLY A 279 1.06 -1.62 15.32
CA GLY A 279 2.32 -2.02 15.93
C GLY A 279 2.82 -3.41 15.50
N ALA A 280 1.93 -4.35 15.26
CA ALA A 280 2.27 -5.68 14.76
C ALA A 280 2.74 -5.62 13.29
N LEU A 281 2.05 -4.84 12.48
CA LEU A 281 2.40 -4.64 11.07
C LEU A 281 3.75 -3.89 10.94
N CYS A 282 3.96 -2.83 11.72
CA CYS A 282 5.22 -2.10 11.79
C CYS A 282 6.40 -2.99 12.17
N LYS A 283 6.24 -3.91 13.13
CA LYS A 283 7.30 -4.87 13.51
C LYS A 283 7.66 -5.85 12.39
N LYS A 284 6.69 -6.21 11.55
CA LYS A 284 6.95 -7.12 10.41
C LYS A 284 7.59 -6.39 9.23
N LEU A 285 7.22 -5.14 9.02
CA LEU A 285 7.67 -4.35 7.87
C LEU A 285 7.84 -2.89 8.26
N GLY A 286 9.08 -2.41 8.32
CA GLY A 286 9.41 -1.04 8.75
C GLY A 286 8.66 0.06 7.98
N GLN A 287 8.46 -0.11 6.66
CA GLN A 287 7.64 0.83 5.87
C GLN A 287 6.20 0.96 6.40
N ALA A 288 5.65 -0.12 6.92
CA ALA A 288 4.26 -0.14 7.39
C ALA A 288 4.07 0.55 8.75
N CYS A 289 5.14 1.06 9.39
CA CYS A 289 5.02 1.94 10.55
C CYS A 289 4.27 3.24 10.20
N GLU A 290 4.23 3.61 8.93
CA GLU A 290 3.48 4.75 8.44
C GLU A 290 1.99 4.44 8.16
N THR A 291 1.58 3.17 8.20
CA THR A 291 0.19 2.74 7.95
C THR A 291 -0.67 3.04 9.17
N THR A 292 -1.19 4.26 9.26
CA THR A 292 -1.99 4.74 10.40
C THR A 292 -3.23 5.53 9.95
N ALA A 293 -4.22 5.61 10.82
CA ALA A 293 -5.40 6.45 10.58
C ALA A 293 -5.04 7.93 10.38
N ALA A 294 -4.09 8.46 11.18
CA ALA A 294 -3.64 9.84 11.07
C ALA A 294 -2.97 10.12 9.72
N ASN A 295 -2.08 9.24 9.28
CA ASN A 295 -1.44 9.39 7.97
C ASN A 295 -2.43 9.20 6.82
N THR A 296 -3.47 8.38 6.99
CA THR A 296 -4.54 8.24 5.98
C THR A 296 -5.26 9.56 5.75
N LEU A 297 -5.61 10.28 6.82
CA LEU A 297 -6.23 11.60 6.72
C LEU A 297 -5.30 12.64 6.09
N ALA A 298 -4.03 12.61 6.47
CA ALA A 298 -3.04 13.58 5.98
C ALA A 298 -2.66 13.34 4.50
N ALA A 299 -2.63 12.08 4.06
CA ALA A 299 -2.22 11.68 2.72
C ALA A 299 -3.37 11.70 1.69
N ALA A 300 -4.62 11.54 2.13
CA ALA A 300 -5.76 11.53 1.22
C ALA A 300 -5.85 12.88 0.47
N PRO A 301 -5.94 12.85 -0.88
CA PRO A 301 -6.08 14.09 -1.67
C PRO A 301 -7.34 14.88 -1.34
N ASP A 302 -8.37 14.19 -0.89
CA ASP A 302 -9.63 14.71 -0.37
C ASP A 302 -10.17 13.69 0.64
N VAL A 303 -10.60 14.13 1.81
CA VAL A 303 -11.20 13.27 2.85
C VAL A 303 -12.49 12.58 2.37
N ALA A 304 -13.18 13.13 1.39
CA ALA A 304 -14.35 12.52 0.76
C ALA A 304 -14.01 11.25 -0.05
N LEU A 305 -12.74 11.05 -0.39
CA LEU A 305 -12.25 9.83 -1.03
C LEU A 305 -12.05 8.67 -0.04
N ILE A 306 -12.00 8.95 1.26
CA ILE A 306 -11.91 7.90 2.28
C ILE A 306 -13.26 7.19 2.38
N HIS A 307 -13.22 5.85 2.50
CA HIS A 307 -14.42 5.03 2.59
C HIS A 307 -15.27 5.41 3.79
N PRO A 308 -16.62 5.56 3.65
CA PRO A 308 -17.48 5.99 4.75
C PRO A 308 -17.35 5.14 6.01
N GLY A 309 -17.25 3.81 5.88
CA GLY A 309 -17.04 2.90 7.00
C GLY A 309 -15.71 3.13 7.73
N ALA A 310 -14.60 3.37 7.00
CA ALA A 310 -13.32 3.73 7.59
C ALA A 310 -13.39 5.10 8.28
N MET A 311 -14.02 6.09 7.63
CA MET A 311 -14.21 7.42 8.18
C MET A 311 -15.07 7.41 9.46
N LYS A 312 -16.07 6.53 9.54
CA LYS A 312 -16.87 6.32 10.77
C LYS A 312 -15.97 5.90 11.92
N TYR A 313 -15.10 4.92 11.70
CA TYR A 313 -14.15 4.47 12.71
C TYR A 313 -13.16 5.59 13.10
N PHE A 314 -12.63 6.34 12.15
CA PHE A 314 -11.69 7.44 12.41
C PHE A 314 -12.30 8.56 13.26
N ARG A 315 -13.61 8.83 13.11
CA ARG A 315 -14.34 9.75 14.02
C ARG A 315 -14.47 9.17 15.42
N GLU A 316 -14.79 7.88 15.54
CA GLU A 316 -14.95 7.21 16.83
C GLU A 316 -13.69 7.26 17.69
N ILE A 317 -12.50 7.09 17.07
CA ILE A 317 -11.21 7.18 17.77
C ILE A 317 -10.66 8.60 17.89
N GLY A 318 -11.40 9.62 17.44
CA GLY A 318 -11.08 11.03 17.62
C GLY A 318 -9.95 11.57 16.72
N VAL A 319 -9.53 10.87 15.68
CA VAL A 319 -8.54 11.40 14.70
C VAL A 319 -9.18 12.35 13.69
N VAL A 320 -10.50 12.36 13.60
CA VAL A 320 -11.29 13.33 12.85
C VAL A 320 -12.12 14.14 13.85
N LYS A 321 -12.02 15.47 13.78
CA LYS A 321 -12.84 16.38 14.57
C LYS A 321 -14.23 16.57 13.97
#